data_47a5382d1f215efcba3b37508f8be44b
#
_entry.id   47a5382d1f215efcba3b37508f8be44b
#
_cell.length_a   1.000
_cell.length_b   1.000
_cell.length_c   1.000
_cell.angle_alpha   90.00
_cell.angle_beta   90.00
_cell.angle_gamma   90.00
#
_symmetry.space_group_name_H-M   'P 1'
#
loop_
_entity.id
_entity.type
_entity.pdbx_description
1 polymer ?
#
loop_
_entity_poly.entity_id
_entity_poly.type
_entity_poly.pdbx_seq_one_letter_code
_entity_poly.pdbx_strand_id
1 'polypeptide(L)'
;MSKEEQVKQLTDYMAKFIAYTAKKLPDDVIAKLQELRDKEDSPLSKTIYNTMFENQKLAVELNRPSCQDTGVLQFWVKCGTKFPLIGELETLLKEAVVQATFEAPLRHNSVETFDEYNTGKNVGKGTPTVSVSYTHLTLPTKLEV
;
A
#
# COMPACT_ATOMS: atom_id res chain seq x y z
N MET A 1 -1.36 9.65 25.89
CA MET A 1 -0.52 9.63 24.68
C MET A 1 -0.55 11.02 24.06
N SER A 2 0.61 11.62 23.86
CA SER A 2 0.70 12.94 23.22
C SER A 2 0.28 12.85 21.73
N LYS A 3 0.01 14.01 21.12
CA LYS A 3 -0.32 14.05 19.68
C LYS A 3 0.87 13.54 18.83
N GLU A 4 2.08 13.89 19.21
CA GLU A 4 3.31 13.44 18.54
C GLU A 4 3.49 11.91 18.60
N GLU A 5 3.21 11.31 19.77
CA GLU A 5 3.23 9.85 19.93
C GLU A 5 2.18 9.17 19.06
N GLN A 6 0.99 9.76 18.93
CA GLN A 6 -0.07 9.25 18.06
C GLN A 6 0.32 9.30 16.58
N VAL A 7 0.89 10.43 16.13
CA VAL A 7 1.39 10.59 14.75
C VAL A 7 2.45 9.54 14.49
N LYS A 8 3.47 9.41 15.34
CA LYS A 8 4.53 8.41 15.19
C LYS A 8 3.97 6.99 15.11
N GLN A 9 3.07 6.63 16.03
CA GLN A 9 2.48 5.30 16.06
C GLN A 9 1.69 4.99 14.78
N LEU A 10 0.91 5.97 14.29
CA LEU A 10 0.15 5.78 13.05
C LEU A 10 1.08 5.69 11.83
N THR A 11 2.14 6.50 11.78
CA THR A 11 3.18 6.41 10.74
C THR A 11 3.81 5.01 10.71
N ASP A 12 4.21 4.48 11.87
CA ASP A 12 4.80 3.15 11.98
C ASP A 12 3.83 2.03 11.53
N TYR A 13 2.54 2.15 11.89
CA TYR A 13 1.53 1.19 11.43
C TYR A 13 1.31 1.26 9.93
N MET A 14 1.24 2.46 9.37
CA MET A 14 1.07 2.64 7.93
C MET A 14 2.29 2.15 7.15
N ALA A 15 3.50 2.37 7.64
CA ALA A 15 4.72 1.85 7.02
C ALA A 15 4.71 0.31 6.98
N LYS A 16 4.36 -0.34 8.10
CA LYS A 16 4.22 -1.80 8.17
C LYS A 16 3.13 -2.33 7.26
N PHE A 17 2.01 -1.61 7.15
CA PHE A 17 0.92 -1.98 6.25
C PHE A 17 1.35 -1.90 4.78
N ILE A 18 2.04 -0.83 4.37
CA ILE A 18 2.60 -0.69 3.02
C ILE A 18 3.58 -1.83 2.74
N ALA A 19 4.52 -2.08 3.66
CA ALA A 19 5.48 -3.17 3.54
C ALA A 19 4.81 -4.56 3.46
N TYR A 20 3.72 -4.77 4.18
CA TYR A 20 2.94 -6.00 4.13
C TYR A 20 2.24 -6.20 2.77
N THR A 21 1.56 -5.16 2.28
CA THR A 21 0.84 -5.23 0.99
C THR A 21 1.77 -5.40 -0.20
N ALA A 22 2.98 -4.90 -0.13
CA ALA A 22 3.99 -5.10 -1.16
C ALA A 22 4.50 -6.55 -1.27
N LYS A 23 4.36 -7.35 -0.20
CA LYS A 23 4.87 -8.72 -0.12
C LYS A 23 3.80 -9.79 -0.30
N LYS A 24 2.56 -9.49 0.07
CA LYS A 24 1.49 -10.48 0.12
C LYS A 24 0.30 -10.06 -0.69
N LEU A 25 -0.14 -10.93 -1.59
CA LEU A 25 -1.42 -10.78 -2.28
C LEU A 25 -2.58 -11.10 -1.32
N PRO A 26 -3.77 -10.50 -1.52
CA PRO A 26 -4.98 -10.88 -0.82
C PRO A 26 -5.33 -12.37 -1.00
N ASP A 27 -5.93 -12.97 0.01
CA ASP A 27 -6.20 -14.42 0.01
C ASP A 27 -7.18 -14.85 -1.08
N ASP A 28 -8.14 -14.00 -1.45
CA ASP A 28 -9.06 -14.22 -2.58
C ASP A 28 -8.35 -14.21 -3.93
N VAL A 29 -7.35 -13.34 -4.10
CA VAL A 29 -6.51 -13.32 -5.31
C VAL A 29 -5.65 -14.58 -5.40
N ILE A 30 -5.07 -15.03 -4.28
CA ILE A 30 -4.29 -16.26 -4.22
C ILE A 30 -5.18 -17.47 -4.59
N ALA A 31 -6.37 -17.55 -4.00
CA ALA A 31 -7.33 -18.61 -4.29
C ALA A 31 -7.73 -18.62 -5.78
N LYS A 32 -7.95 -17.44 -6.37
CA LYS A 32 -8.27 -17.34 -7.80
C LYS A 32 -7.11 -17.76 -8.70
N LEU A 33 -5.89 -17.39 -8.37
CA LEU A 33 -4.70 -17.84 -9.10
C LEU A 33 -4.52 -19.36 -9.02
N GLN A 34 -4.81 -19.99 -7.87
CA GLN A 34 -4.78 -21.44 -7.71
C GLN A 34 -5.84 -22.11 -8.61
N GLU A 35 -7.07 -21.60 -8.60
CA GLU A 35 -8.15 -22.10 -9.47
C GLU A 35 -7.75 -22.02 -10.95
N LEU A 36 -7.15 -20.91 -11.38
CA LEU A 36 -6.72 -20.72 -12.76
C LEU A 36 -5.59 -21.68 -13.14
N ARG A 37 -4.59 -21.87 -12.26
CA ARG A 37 -3.53 -22.87 -12.46
C ARG A 37 -4.08 -24.28 -12.62
N ASP A 38 -5.05 -24.66 -11.79
CA ASP A 38 -5.60 -26.02 -11.77
C ASP A 38 -6.46 -26.31 -13.01
N LYS A 39 -7.05 -25.26 -13.62
CA LYS A 39 -7.80 -25.34 -14.89
C LYS A 39 -6.92 -25.20 -16.14
N GLU A 40 -5.68 -24.83 -15.98
CA GLU A 40 -4.77 -24.63 -17.11
C GLU A 40 -4.31 -25.97 -17.68
N ASP A 41 -4.30 -26.11 -19.01
CA ASP A 41 -3.86 -27.33 -19.70
C ASP A 41 -2.41 -27.24 -20.19
N SER A 42 -1.93 -26.03 -20.46
CA SER A 42 -0.56 -25.82 -20.96
C SER A 42 0.49 -26.07 -19.88
N PRO A 43 1.47 -26.95 -20.10
CA PRO A 43 2.56 -27.19 -19.15
C PRO A 43 3.39 -25.93 -18.88
N LEU A 44 3.58 -25.08 -19.90
CA LEU A 44 4.31 -23.82 -19.76
C LEU A 44 3.57 -22.85 -18.83
N SER A 45 2.26 -22.69 -19.03
CA SER A 45 1.45 -21.82 -18.16
C SER A 45 1.42 -22.32 -16.73
N LYS A 46 1.33 -23.63 -16.51
CA LYS A 46 1.44 -24.23 -15.16
C LYS A 46 2.77 -23.90 -14.48
N THR A 47 3.87 -23.96 -15.23
CA THR A 47 5.19 -23.60 -14.72
C THR A 47 5.24 -22.11 -14.31
N ILE A 48 4.64 -21.22 -15.09
CA ILE A 48 4.53 -19.79 -14.77
C ILE A 48 3.76 -19.58 -13.46
N TYR A 49 2.60 -20.21 -13.29
CA TYR A 49 1.83 -20.14 -12.04
C TYR A 49 2.64 -20.63 -10.83
N ASN A 50 3.34 -21.75 -10.97
CA ASN A 50 4.16 -22.29 -9.89
C ASN A 50 5.28 -21.34 -9.52
N THR A 51 5.92 -20.69 -10.50
CA THR A 51 6.94 -19.65 -10.28
C THR A 51 6.34 -18.44 -9.55
N MET A 52 5.12 -18.02 -9.88
CA MET A 52 4.42 -16.94 -9.18
C MET A 52 4.19 -17.29 -7.70
N PHE A 53 3.76 -18.52 -7.39
CA PHE A 53 3.55 -18.96 -6.00
C PHE A 53 4.86 -19.04 -5.22
N GLU A 54 5.91 -19.57 -5.84
CA GLU A 54 7.23 -19.62 -5.20
C GLU A 54 7.76 -18.20 -4.93
N ASN A 55 7.59 -17.28 -5.89
CA ASN A 55 7.94 -15.88 -5.72
C ASN A 55 7.18 -15.24 -4.55
N GLN A 56 5.87 -15.50 -4.40
CA GLN A 56 5.08 -14.99 -3.27
C GLN A 56 5.63 -15.50 -1.92
N LYS A 57 6.01 -16.76 -1.84
CA LYS A 57 6.63 -17.35 -0.66
C LYS A 57 7.95 -16.69 -0.32
N LEU A 58 8.85 -16.57 -1.31
CA LEU A 58 10.14 -15.94 -1.16
C LEU A 58 10.05 -14.45 -0.78
N ALA A 59 9.05 -13.73 -1.30
CA ALA A 59 8.81 -12.34 -0.97
C ALA A 59 8.56 -12.15 0.54
N VAL A 60 7.79 -13.04 1.14
CA VAL A 60 7.52 -13.03 2.59
C VAL A 60 8.77 -13.45 3.39
N GLU A 61 9.41 -14.56 3.00
CA GLU A 61 10.58 -15.11 3.70
C GLU A 61 11.78 -14.16 3.69
N LEU A 62 12.03 -13.52 2.56
CA LEU A 62 13.18 -12.64 2.36
C LEU A 62 12.87 -11.17 2.68
N ASN A 63 11.66 -10.86 3.12
CA ASN A 63 11.20 -9.49 3.35
C ASN A 63 11.43 -8.57 2.13
N ARG A 64 10.96 -9.00 0.95
CA ARG A 64 11.11 -8.30 -0.33
C ARG A 64 9.76 -8.10 -0.99
N PRO A 65 9.59 -7.07 -1.84
CA PRO A 65 8.38 -6.97 -2.67
C PRO A 65 8.22 -8.20 -3.56
N SER A 66 6.97 -8.61 -3.76
CA SER A 66 6.63 -9.75 -4.62
C SER A 66 6.84 -9.46 -6.11
N CYS A 67 6.96 -8.19 -6.49
CA CYS A 67 7.21 -7.75 -7.86
C CYS A 67 8.21 -6.59 -7.86
N GLN A 68 9.03 -6.50 -8.91
CA GLN A 68 9.95 -5.38 -9.08
C GLN A 68 9.24 -4.08 -9.43
N ASP A 69 8.10 -4.15 -10.10
CA ASP A 69 7.23 -3.01 -10.34
C ASP A 69 6.29 -2.85 -9.15
N THR A 70 6.72 -2.07 -8.15
CA THR A 70 5.93 -1.79 -6.96
C THR A 70 4.89 -0.68 -7.18
N GLY A 71 4.79 -0.15 -8.40
CA GLY A 71 3.86 0.89 -8.77
C GLY A 71 4.11 2.23 -8.07
N VAL A 72 3.14 3.12 -8.14
CA VAL A 72 3.10 4.40 -7.43
C VAL A 72 2.05 4.31 -6.33
N LEU A 73 2.45 4.65 -5.11
CA LEU A 73 1.55 4.63 -3.96
C LEU A 73 0.51 5.75 -4.04
N GLN A 74 -0.74 5.39 -3.81
CA GLN A 74 -1.87 6.31 -3.75
C GLN A 74 -2.71 5.98 -2.52
N PHE A 75 -3.18 7.00 -1.82
CA PHE A 75 -4.01 6.84 -0.65
C PHE A 75 -5.38 7.46 -0.86
N TRP A 76 -6.42 6.66 -0.68
CA TRP A 76 -7.81 7.13 -0.57
C TRP A 76 -8.22 6.98 0.89
N VAL A 77 -8.24 8.10 1.59
CA VAL A 77 -8.56 8.13 3.01
C VAL A 77 -9.99 8.58 3.20
N LYS A 78 -10.77 7.78 3.90
CA LYS A 78 -12.10 8.14 4.37
C LYS A 78 -12.06 8.30 5.89
N CYS A 79 -12.27 9.51 6.39
CA CYS A 79 -12.19 9.78 7.81
C CYS A 79 -13.33 10.70 8.29
N GLY A 80 -13.66 10.58 9.58
CA GLY A 80 -14.60 11.50 10.21
C GLY A 80 -13.97 12.87 10.43
N THR A 81 -14.77 13.93 10.38
CA THR A 81 -14.32 15.32 10.60
C THR A 81 -13.72 15.59 11.98
N LYS A 82 -13.98 14.70 12.95
CA LYS A 82 -13.42 14.78 14.32
C LYS A 82 -12.16 13.93 14.50
N PHE A 83 -11.59 13.38 13.42
CA PHE A 83 -10.37 12.60 13.53
C PHE A 83 -9.21 13.50 14.00
N PRO A 84 -8.54 13.18 15.13
CA PRO A 84 -7.62 14.11 15.79
C PRO A 84 -6.36 14.41 14.98
N LEU A 85 -5.96 13.54 14.04
CA LEU A 85 -4.76 13.68 13.23
C LEU A 85 -5.05 14.09 11.78
N ILE A 86 -6.22 14.68 11.54
CA ILE A 86 -6.68 15.04 10.18
C ILE A 86 -5.73 15.99 9.46
N GLY A 87 -5.12 16.93 10.18
CA GLY A 87 -4.17 17.90 9.63
C GLY A 87 -2.79 17.32 9.36
N GLU A 88 -2.45 16.17 9.95
CA GLU A 88 -1.17 15.50 9.82
C GLU A 88 -1.19 14.36 8.80
N LEU A 89 -2.36 13.98 8.29
CA LEU A 89 -2.53 12.79 7.44
C LEU A 89 -1.58 12.77 6.24
N GLU A 90 -1.46 13.85 5.51
CA GLU A 90 -0.59 13.89 4.32
C GLU A 90 0.87 13.69 4.70
N THR A 91 1.34 14.39 5.74
CA THR A 91 2.72 14.33 6.21
C THR A 91 3.05 12.93 6.73
N LEU A 92 2.23 12.39 7.63
CA LEU A 92 2.47 11.06 8.20
C LEU A 92 2.42 9.94 7.16
N LEU A 93 1.56 10.04 6.14
CA LEU A 93 1.50 9.05 5.06
C LEU A 93 2.73 9.13 4.17
N LYS A 94 3.24 10.32 3.88
CA LYS A 94 4.52 10.50 3.16
C LYS A 94 5.70 9.92 3.96
N GLU A 95 5.75 10.18 5.26
CA GLU A 95 6.77 9.60 6.15
C GLU A 95 6.67 8.07 6.20
N ALA A 96 5.46 7.52 6.27
CA ALA A 96 5.23 6.08 6.22
C ALA A 96 5.71 5.45 4.91
N VAL A 97 5.54 6.13 3.77
CA VAL A 97 6.08 5.66 2.48
C VAL A 97 7.61 5.64 2.48
N VAL A 98 8.24 6.67 3.02
CA VAL A 98 9.72 6.70 3.16
C VAL A 98 10.18 5.53 4.01
N GLN A 99 9.59 5.34 5.18
CA GLN A 99 9.93 4.26 6.10
C GLN A 99 9.74 2.88 5.44
N ALA A 100 8.58 2.63 4.81
CA ALA A 100 8.28 1.38 4.12
C ALA A 100 9.24 1.11 2.95
N THR A 101 9.67 2.16 2.24
CA THR A 101 10.61 2.04 1.13
C THR A 101 11.94 1.43 1.56
N PHE A 102 12.39 1.73 2.77
CA PHE A 102 13.63 1.16 3.31
C PHE A 102 13.40 -0.16 4.04
N GLU A 103 12.30 -0.33 4.76
CA GLU A 103 11.99 -1.53 5.52
C GLU A 103 11.68 -2.75 4.64
N ALA A 104 10.97 -2.56 3.54
CA ALA A 104 10.60 -3.62 2.60
C ALA A 104 11.32 -3.53 1.26
N PRO A 105 12.51 -2.93 1.18
CA PRO A 105 13.28 -2.43 0.04
C PRO A 105 12.45 -2.28 -1.25
N LEU A 106 11.45 -1.36 -1.20
CA LEU A 106 10.60 -1.06 -2.34
C LEU A 106 11.44 -0.45 -3.48
N ARG A 107 11.06 -0.76 -4.72
CA ARG A 107 11.71 -0.13 -5.86
C ARG A 107 11.41 1.37 -5.90
N HIS A 108 12.41 2.17 -6.25
CA HIS A 108 12.30 3.62 -6.34
C HIS A 108 11.65 4.02 -7.68
N ASN A 109 10.32 3.86 -7.79
CA ASN A 109 9.59 4.10 -9.04
C ASN A 109 9.14 5.55 -9.22
N SER A 110 9.22 6.38 -8.18
CA SER A 110 8.71 7.75 -8.23
C SER A 110 9.78 8.70 -8.77
N VAL A 111 9.58 9.15 -10.01
CA VAL A 111 10.44 10.12 -10.69
C VAL A 111 9.64 11.40 -10.90
N GLU A 112 10.23 12.54 -10.57
CA GLU A 112 9.65 13.86 -10.84
C GLU A 112 9.63 14.10 -12.36
N THR A 113 8.45 14.44 -12.88
CA THR A 113 8.22 14.42 -14.34
C THR A 113 8.99 15.52 -15.10
N PHE A 114 9.19 16.67 -14.49
CA PHE A 114 9.82 17.81 -15.16
C PHE A 114 11.34 17.82 -15.02
N ASP A 115 11.83 17.48 -13.85
CA ASP A 115 13.25 17.52 -13.52
C ASP A 115 13.91 16.14 -13.69
N GLU A 116 13.14 15.11 -14.03
CA GLU A 116 13.58 13.70 -14.15
C GLU A 116 14.35 13.20 -12.90
N TYR A 117 14.03 13.80 -11.75
CA TYR A 117 14.73 13.54 -10.50
C TYR A 117 14.01 12.46 -9.67
N ASN A 118 14.77 11.44 -9.27
CA ASN A 118 14.30 10.39 -8.37
C ASN A 118 14.86 10.61 -6.97
N THR A 119 14.00 10.82 -6.00
CA THR A 119 14.41 11.04 -4.61
C THR A 119 14.96 9.78 -3.93
N GLY A 120 14.73 8.60 -4.50
CA GLY A 120 15.06 7.30 -3.90
C GLY A 120 14.20 6.93 -2.69
N LYS A 121 13.11 7.66 -2.45
CA LYS A 121 12.26 7.51 -1.25
C LYS A 121 10.79 7.26 -1.56
N ASN A 122 10.43 7.17 -2.85
CA ASN A 122 9.05 7.08 -3.34
C ASN A 122 8.14 8.25 -2.89
N VAL A 123 8.74 9.38 -2.54
CA VAL A 123 8.09 10.61 -2.13
C VAL A 123 8.69 11.76 -2.92
N GLY A 124 7.84 12.62 -3.48
CA GLY A 124 8.24 13.78 -4.24
C GLY A 124 7.08 14.75 -4.44
N LYS A 125 7.21 15.67 -5.39
CA LYS A 125 6.15 16.60 -5.75
C LYS A 125 4.97 15.83 -6.35
N GLY A 126 3.80 15.89 -5.67
CA GLY A 126 2.59 15.18 -6.10
C GLY A 126 2.58 13.65 -5.84
N THR A 127 3.61 13.10 -5.20
CA THR A 127 3.72 11.66 -4.90
C THR A 127 4.11 11.44 -3.44
N PRO A 128 3.46 10.50 -2.71
CA PRO A 128 2.21 9.80 -3.09
C PRO A 128 1.02 10.77 -3.19
N THR A 129 0.03 10.41 -4.02
CA THR A 129 -1.24 11.14 -4.03
C THR A 129 -2.05 10.75 -2.79
N VAL A 130 -2.50 11.73 -2.01
CA VAL A 130 -3.36 11.53 -0.85
C VAL A 130 -4.70 12.22 -1.10
N SER A 131 -5.73 11.44 -1.34
CA SER A 131 -7.11 11.91 -1.50
C SER A 131 -7.88 11.66 -0.21
N VAL A 132 -8.40 12.71 0.41
CA VAL A 132 -9.14 12.61 1.68
C VAL A 132 -10.59 12.96 1.47
N SER A 133 -11.49 12.04 1.80
CA SER A 133 -12.92 12.31 1.89
C SER A 133 -13.37 12.39 3.36
N TYR A 134 -14.08 13.45 3.68
CA TYR A 134 -14.59 13.67 5.03
C TYR A 134 -16.02 13.18 5.14
N THR A 135 -16.31 12.38 6.17
CA THR A 135 -17.66 11.97 6.48
C THR A 135 -18.10 12.63 7.78
N HIS A 136 -19.23 13.34 7.72
CA HIS A 136 -19.95 13.66 8.93
C HIS A 136 -20.59 12.38 9.48
N LEU A 137 -20.32 12.04 10.74
CA LEU A 137 -21.09 11.05 11.48
C LEU A 137 -22.45 11.63 11.87
N THR A 138 -23.22 12.08 10.90
CA THR A 138 -24.67 12.07 11.05
C THR A 138 -25.08 10.69 10.57
N LEU A 139 -25.52 9.86 11.50
CA LEU A 139 -26.35 8.72 11.16
C LEU A 139 -27.40 9.21 10.15
N PRO A 140 -27.64 8.47 9.05
CA PRO A 140 -28.80 8.77 8.23
C PRO A 140 -29.99 8.71 9.18
N THR A 141 -30.54 9.85 9.49
CA THR A 141 -31.88 9.91 10.05
C THR A 141 -32.75 9.20 9.02
N LYS A 142 -33.26 8.02 9.38
CA LYS A 142 -34.36 7.43 8.64
C LYS A 142 -35.38 8.53 8.45
N LEU A 143 -35.53 9.01 7.24
CA LEU A 143 -36.75 9.66 6.81
C LEU A 143 -37.76 8.52 6.76
N GLU A 144 -38.48 8.36 7.86
CA GLU A 144 -39.75 7.64 7.83
C GLU A 144 -40.70 8.54 7.08
N VAL A 145 -41.11 8.10 5.89
CA VAL A 145 -42.29 8.58 5.16
C VAL A 145 -43.45 7.71 5.58
#